data_fce0d2a0d0b7274982ef4a8b16eaaa40
#
_entry.id   fce0d2a0d0b7274982ef4a8b16eaaa40
#
_cell.length_a   1.000
_cell.length_b   1.000
_cell.length_c   1.000
_cell.angle_alpha   90.00
_cell.angle_beta   90.00
_cell.angle_gamma   90.00
#
_symmetry.space_group_name_H-M   'P 1'
#
loop_
_entity.id
_entity.type
_entity.pdbx_description
1 polymer ?
#
loop_
_entity_poly.entity_id
_entity_poly.type
_entity_poly.pdbx_seq_one_letter_code
_entity_poly.pdbx_strand_id
1 'polypeptide(L)'
;LQFDQPIAEREIERSDGGPDVIVKLGPPRPMNPDLPDAGWYCPYRIESLDAEPLVSFGAGIDGIQAIILSLAKIGDYLNSRTDAGLNFLDMDYCGFLSAKLPPVAPVAGR
;
A
#
# COMPACT_ATOMS: atom_id res chain seq x y z
N LEU A 1 1.48 -16.82 -1.06
CA LEU A 1 1.99 -15.47 -1.24
C LEU A 1 3.35 -15.35 -0.55
N GLN A 2 4.38 -15.11 -1.33
CA GLN A 2 5.70 -14.90 -0.77
C GLN A 2 6.06 -13.43 -0.84
N PHE A 3 6.63 -12.93 0.26
CA PHE A 3 7.24 -11.62 0.30
C PHE A 3 8.75 -11.82 0.52
N ASP A 4 9.52 -11.67 -0.55
CA ASP A 4 10.96 -11.87 -0.49
C ASP A 4 11.71 -10.56 -0.28
N GLN A 5 12.23 -10.01 -1.36
CA GLN A 5 13.02 -8.79 -1.30
C GLN A 5 12.18 -7.60 -1.73
N PRO A 6 12.14 -6.55 -0.90
CA PRO A 6 11.44 -5.34 -1.31
C PRO A 6 12.16 -4.63 -2.44
N ILE A 7 11.41 -4.01 -3.33
CA ILE A 7 11.93 -3.10 -4.35
C ILE A 7 11.89 -1.66 -3.87
N ALA A 8 11.10 -1.38 -2.84
CA ALA A 8 10.98 -0.04 -2.27
C ALA A 8 10.49 -0.14 -0.83
N GLU A 9 10.90 0.82 -0.01
CA GLU A 9 10.49 0.92 1.38
C GLU A 9 10.14 2.35 1.74
N ARG A 10 9.24 2.52 2.70
CA ARG A 10 8.95 3.83 3.29
C ARG A 10 8.80 3.69 4.79
N GLU A 11 9.46 4.55 5.53
CA GLU A 11 9.37 4.63 6.97
C GLU A 11 8.43 5.76 7.36
N ILE A 12 7.49 5.47 8.26
CA ILE A 12 6.44 6.40 8.66
C ILE A 12 6.48 6.53 10.18
N GLU A 13 6.53 7.74 10.68
CA GLU A 13 6.56 8.00 12.12
C GLU A 13 5.19 7.82 12.75
N ARG A 14 5.20 7.49 14.04
CA ARG A 14 3.98 7.33 14.85
C ARG A 14 4.03 8.30 16.00
N SER A 15 2.91 8.98 16.25
CA SER A 15 2.80 9.88 17.41
C SER A 15 2.23 9.19 18.66
N ASP A 16 1.84 7.90 18.55
CA ASP A 16 1.31 7.15 19.69
C ASP A 16 2.40 6.53 20.58
N GLY A 17 3.67 6.78 20.30
CA GLY A 17 4.80 6.24 21.04
C GLY A 17 5.30 4.89 20.55
N GLY A 18 4.66 4.29 19.56
CA GLY A 18 5.12 3.04 18.97
C GLY A 18 6.32 3.23 18.04
N PRO A 19 6.94 2.11 17.60
CA PRO A 19 8.04 2.17 16.65
C PRO A 19 7.55 2.63 15.28
N ASP A 20 8.46 3.18 14.48
CA ASP A 20 8.12 3.61 13.13
C ASP A 20 7.55 2.45 12.31
N VAL A 21 6.54 2.77 11.53
CA VAL A 21 5.93 1.82 10.61
C VAL A 21 6.78 1.73 9.36
N ILE A 22 7.05 0.52 8.92
CA ILE A 22 7.84 0.29 7.71
C ILE A 22 6.96 -0.38 6.68
N VAL A 23 6.77 0.29 5.55
CA VAL A 23 6.04 -0.26 4.42
C VAL A 23 7.04 -0.75 3.39
N LYS A 24 6.92 -2.01 3.02
CA LYS A 24 7.78 -2.63 2.02
C LYS A 24 6.94 -3.07 0.84
N LEU A 25 7.39 -2.73 -0.37
CA LEU A 25 6.74 -3.14 -1.60
C LEU A 25 7.63 -4.16 -2.29
N GLY A 26 7.08 -5.32 -2.62
CA GLY A 26 7.79 -6.35 -3.36
C GLY A 26 7.65 -6.17 -4.87
N PRO A 27 8.38 -6.96 -5.66
CA PRO A 27 8.27 -6.88 -7.12
C PRO A 27 6.93 -7.41 -7.61
N PRO A 28 6.36 -6.80 -8.65
CA PRO A 28 5.17 -7.38 -9.28
C PRO A 28 5.54 -8.68 -9.99
N ARG A 29 4.62 -9.64 -9.93
CA ARG A 29 4.83 -10.97 -10.51
C ARG A 29 3.54 -11.47 -11.17
N PRO A 30 3.64 -12.29 -12.23
CA PRO A 30 2.45 -12.93 -12.76
C PRO A 30 1.88 -13.89 -11.72
N MET A 31 0.55 -13.95 -11.65
CA MET A 31 -0.15 -14.90 -10.78
C MET A 31 0.24 -16.34 -11.12
N ASN A 32 0.38 -16.62 -12.41
CA ASN A 32 0.84 -17.89 -12.91
C ASN A 32 1.99 -17.62 -13.88
N PRO A 33 3.24 -18.04 -13.57
CA PRO A 33 4.38 -17.79 -14.45
C PRO A 33 4.22 -18.38 -15.85
N ASP A 34 3.43 -19.45 -15.98
CA ASP A 34 3.19 -20.09 -17.27
C ASP A 34 2.10 -19.40 -18.08
N LEU A 35 1.32 -18.50 -17.45
CA LEU A 35 0.24 -17.78 -18.08
C LEU A 35 0.31 -16.30 -17.67
N PRO A 36 1.30 -15.55 -18.17
CA PRO A 36 1.50 -14.15 -17.71
C PRO A 36 0.32 -13.23 -18.04
N ASP A 37 -0.53 -13.60 -18.98
CA ASP A 37 -1.74 -12.83 -19.31
C ASP A 37 -2.90 -13.11 -18.35
N ALA A 38 -2.75 -14.04 -17.41
CA ALA A 38 -3.82 -14.40 -16.47
C ALA A 38 -3.88 -13.50 -15.23
N GLY A 39 -3.12 -12.43 -15.21
CA GLY A 39 -3.10 -11.47 -14.11
C GLY A 39 -1.77 -11.42 -13.39
N TRP A 40 -1.60 -10.33 -12.63
CA TRP A 40 -0.39 -10.04 -11.89
C TRP A 40 -0.74 -9.69 -10.46
N TYR A 41 0.23 -9.80 -9.55
CA TYR A 41 0.10 -9.32 -8.18
C TYR A 41 1.38 -8.62 -7.76
N CYS A 42 1.24 -7.69 -6.83
CA CYS A 42 2.36 -6.98 -6.24
C CYS A 42 2.26 -7.13 -4.72
N PRO A 43 3.15 -7.90 -4.10
CA PRO A 43 3.08 -8.11 -2.66
C PRO A 43 3.59 -6.90 -1.90
N TYR A 44 3.04 -6.71 -0.69
CA TYR A 44 3.53 -5.68 0.22
C TYR A 44 3.49 -6.18 1.65
N ARG A 45 4.26 -5.52 2.50
CA ARG A 45 4.35 -5.84 3.92
C ARG A 45 4.36 -4.55 4.72
N ILE A 46 3.55 -4.52 5.77
CA ILE A 46 3.50 -3.39 6.70
C ILE A 46 3.96 -3.90 8.05
N GLU A 47 5.09 -3.37 8.53
CA GLU A 47 5.72 -3.79 9.77
C GLU A 47 5.54 -2.76 10.86
N SER A 48 5.46 -3.23 12.10
CA SER A 48 5.47 -2.42 13.32
C SER A 48 4.22 -1.58 13.54
N LEU A 49 3.17 -1.79 12.79
CA LEU A 49 1.88 -1.12 13.04
C LEU A 49 1.01 -1.97 13.96
N ASP A 50 0.90 -3.23 13.68
CA ASP A 50 0.14 -4.20 14.47
C ASP A 50 1.08 -5.22 15.11
N ALA A 51 0.55 -6.09 15.98
CA ALA A 51 1.35 -7.10 16.67
C ALA A 51 2.07 -8.03 15.69
N GLU A 52 1.43 -8.32 14.56
CA GLU A 52 2.02 -9.12 13.50
C GLU A 52 2.14 -8.29 12.22
N PRO A 53 3.19 -8.53 11.41
CA PRO A 53 3.28 -7.85 10.13
C PRO A 53 2.11 -8.21 9.24
N LEU A 54 1.58 -7.21 8.55
CA LEU A 54 0.54 -7.43 7.55
C LEU A 54 1.20 -7.71 6.20
N VAL A 55 0.95 -8.87 5.63
CA VAL A 55 1.42 -9.22 4.29
C VAL A 55 0.20 -9.42 3.40
N SER A 56 0.13 -8.71 2.31
CA SER A 56 -0.97 -8.79 1.38
C SER A 56 -0.49 -8.41 -0.03
N PHE A 57 -1.41 -8.19 -0.94
CA PHE A 57 -1.05 -7.85 -2.32
C PHE A 57 -2.19 -7.11 -3.00
N GLY A 58 -1.83 -6.34 -4.02
CA GLY A 58 -2.77 -5.84 -5.00
C GLY A 58 -2.66 -6.66 -6.28
N ALA A 59 -3.78 -6.91 -6.94
CA ALA A 59 -3.82 -7.68 -8.19
C ALA A 59 -4.25 -6.78 -9.35
N GLY A 60 -3.72 -7.05 -10.53
CA GLY A 60 -4.03 -6.28 -11.73
C GLY A 60 -3.85 -7.08 -12.99
N ILE A 61 -4.15 -6.45 -14.12
CA ILE A 61 -4.01 -7.08 -15.43
C ILE A 61 -2.55 -7.13 -15.90
N ASP A 62 -1.71 -6.27 -15.32
CA ASP A 62 -0.28 -6.24 -15.59
C ASP A 62 0.46 -5.78 -14.32
N GLY A 63 1.78 -5.73 -14.40
CA GLY A 63 2.61 -5.35 -13.27
C GLY A 63 2.38 -3.92 -12.79
N ILE A 64 2.12 -3.00 -13.71
CA ILE A 64 1.87 -1.59 -13.36
C ILE A 64 0.56 -1.47 -12.57
N GLN A 65 -0.51 -2.08 -13.05
CA GLN A 65 -1.78 -2.02 -12.33
C GLN A 65 -1.67 -2.70 -10.97
N ALA A 66 -0.95 -3.82 -10.88
CA ALA A 66 -0.73 -4.50 -9.61
C ALA A 66 0.00 -3.60 -8.61
N ILE A 67 1.01 -2.85 -9.04
CA ILE A 67 1.71 -1.88 -8.19
C ILE A 67 0.77 -0.77 -7.74
N ILE A 68 0.03 -0.18 -8.66
CA ILE A 68 -0.91 0.92 -8.36
C ILE A 68 -1.94 0.45 -7.34
N LEU A 69 -2.53 -0.72 -7.53
CA LEU A 69 -3.54 -1.22 -6.62
C LEU A 69 -2.97 -1.62 -5.26
N SER A 70 -1.73 -2.11 -5.21
CA SER A 70 -1.06 -2.34 -3.93
C SER A 70 -0.84 -1.05 -3.16
N LEU A 71 -0.37 0.01 -3.83
CA LEU A 71 -0.18 1.31 -3.19
C LEU A 71 -1.52 1.88 -2.70
N ALA A 72 -2.58 1.69 -3.47
CA ALA A 72 -3.93 2.11 -3.07
C ALA A 72 -4.42 1.36 -1.83
N LYS A 73 -4.22 0.06 -1.77
CA LYS A 73 -4.59 -0.75 -0.60
C LYS A 73 -3.79 -0.36 0.63
N ILE A 74 -2.48 -0.13 0.48
CA ILE A 74 -1.64 0.37 1.57
C ILE A 74 -2.18 1.70 2.08
N GLY A 75 -2.46 2.62 1.18
CA GLY A 75 -2.98 3.94 1.54
C GLY A 75 -4.32 3.86 2.27
N ASP A 76 -5.23 3.02 1.80
CA ASP A 76 -6.52 2.83 2.46
C ASP A 76 -6.35 2.28 3.88
N TYR A 77 -5.49 1.29 4.05
CA TYR A 77 -5.25 0.69 5.36
C TYR A 77 -4.64 1.71 6.33
N LEU A 78 -3.58 2.40 5.91
CA LEU A 78 -2.90 3.36 6.77
C LEU A 78 -3.79 4.56 7.10
N ASN A 79 -4.55 5.05 6.14
CA ASN A 79 -5.46 6.17 6.37
C ASN A 79 -6.63 5.79 7.28
N SER A 80 -6.96 4.51 7.40
CA SER A 80 -7.97 4.03 8.34
C SER A 80 -7.46 3.94 9.77
N ARG A 81 -6.15 3.94 9.98
CA ARG A 81 -5.51 3.78 11.28
C ARG A 81 -5.21 5.12 11.94
N THR A 82 -6.28 5.86 12.23
CA THR A 82 -6.17 7.17 12.90
C THR A 82 -5.68 7.04 14.33
N ASP A 83 -5.78 5.86 14.93
CA ASP A 83 -5.33 5.55 16.29
C ASP A 83 -3.81 5.64 16.45
N ALA A 84 -3.06 5.41 15.38
CA ALA A 84 -1.59 5.36 15.45
C ALA A 84 -0.93 6.72 15.32
N GLY A 85 -1.64 7.71 14.80
CA GLY A 85 -1.08 9.05 14.59
C GLY A 85 0.09 9.03 13.61
N LEU A 86 -0.15 8.44 12.44
CA LEU A 86 0.88 8.32 11.41
C LEU A 86 1.20 9.66 10.77
N ASN A 87 2.49 9.93 10.63
CA ASN A 87 2.92 11.15 9.95
C ASN A 87 4.16 10.84 9.10
N PHE A 88 4.29 11.56 8.01
CA PHE A 88 5.38 11.38 7.07
C PHE A 88 5.99 12.76 6.76
N LEU A 89 7.29 12.88 6.90
CA LEU A 89 8.02 14.13 6.69
C LEU A 89 7.44 15.29 7.54
N ASP A 90 7.11 14.98 8.81
CA ASP A 90 6.55 15.94 9.78
C ASP A 90 5.20 16.54 9.36
N MET A 91 4.51 15.90 8.40
CA MET A 91 3.16 16.29 8.00
C MET A 91 2.14 15.33 8.58
N ASP A 92 0.96 15.84 8.91
CA ASP A 92 -0.17 15.02 9.36
C ASP A 92 -0.74 14.22 8.18
N TYR A 93 0.03 13.25 7.74
CA TYR A 93 -0.22 12.50 6.52
C TYR A 93 0.57 11.19 6.60
N CYS A 94 -0.07 10.07 6.34
CA CYS A 94 0.56 8.76 6.48
C CYS A 94 1.58 8.42 5.38
N GLY A 95 1.78 9.29 4.42
CA GLY A 95 2.73 9.05 3.34
C GLY A 95 2.15 8.35 2.12
N PHE A 96 0.87 7.97 2.15
CA PHE A 96 0.20 7.28 1.05
C PHE A 96 -1.17 7.91 0.79
N LEU A 97 -1.51 8.03 -0.48
CA LEU A 97 -2.83 8.53 -0.87
C LEU A 97 -3.89 7.48 -0.57
N SER A 98 -5.07 7.95 -0.16
CA SER A 98 -6.22 7.07 0.00
C SER A 98 -6.75 6.68 -1.37
N ALA A 99 -7.15 5.41 -1.53
CA ALA A 99 -7.84 4.96 -2.73
C ALA A 99 -9.26 5.50 -2.80
N LYS A 100 -9.80 5.97 -1.68
CA LYS A 100 -11.11 6.62 -1.68
C LYS A 100 -10.93 8.01 -2.24
N LEU A 101 -11.25 8.16 -3.49
CA LEU A 101 -11.33 9.50 -4.07
C LEU A 101 -12.42 10.26 -3.32
N PRO A 102 -12.17 11.53 -2.98
CA PRO A 102 -13.26 12.35 -2.48
C PRO A 102 -14.39 12.33 -3.49
N PRO A 103 -15.66 12.41 -3.04
CA PRO A 103 -16.77 12.45 -3.98
C PRO A 103 -16.51 13.58 -4.96
N VAL A 104 -16.28 13.20 -6.20
CA VAL A 104 -16.03 14.17 -7.25
C VAL A 104 -17.41 14.72 -7.63
N ALA A 105 -17.63 16.01 -7.36
CA ALA A 105 -18.82 16.66 -7.87
C ALA A 105 -18.84 16.47 -9.39
N PRO A 106 -20.00 16.14 -9.98
CA PRO A 106 -20.08 16.02 -11.43
C PRO A 106 -19.55 17.30 -12.06
N VAL A 107 -18.56 17.14 -12.91
CA VAL A 107 -18.01 18.30 -13.60
C VAL A 107 -19.01 18.69 -14.68
N ALA A 108 -19.40 19.95 -14.67
CA ALA A 108 -20.32 20.46 -15.67
C ALA A 108 -19.75 20.21 -17.07
N GLY A 109 -20.57 19.67 -17.97
CA GLY A 109 -20.13 19.37 -19.32
C GLY A 109 -19.52 17.97 -19.50
N ARG A 110 -19.59 17.15 -18.49
CA ARG A 110 -19.19 15.75 -18.61
C ARG A 110 -20.37 14.83 -18.60
#